data_2b5b021232847a240ff28981d26358b0
#
_entry.id   2b5b021232847a240ff28981d26358b0
#
_cell.length_a   1.000
_cell.length_b   1.000
_cell.length_c   1.000
_cell.angle_alpha   90.00
_cell.angle_beta   90.00
_cell.angle_gamma   90.00
#
_symmetry.space_group_name_H-M   'P 1'
#
loop_
_entity.id
_entity.type
_entity.pdbx_description
1 polymer ?
#
loop_
_entity_poly.entity_id
_entity_poly.type
_entity_poly.pdbx_seq_one_letter_code
_entity_poly.pdbx_strand_id
1 'polypeptide(L)'
;MKPAPIAGGAPNVPRRRRDRVPLNAEINVVNLIDVMLLLLVIFMITAPMMQGGVDIALPKAEARPLESKGGLVVTVTRAGEILVGDTRMSLAEFRAAFRALAAQQSRQGVYLRADSNVGYGLVVQVLAVMRAAGVGDVGLVTEPEDVR
;
A
#
# COMPACT_ATOMS: atom_id res chain seq x y z
N MET A 1 -79.57 -60.09 -11.91
CA MET A 1 -79.37 -58.79 -12.56
C MET A 1 -78.14 -58.19 -12.00
N LYS A 2 -77.09 -58.17 -12.81
CA LYS A 2 -75.70 -57.87 -12.37
C LYS A 2 -75.28 -56.54 -13.01
N PRO A 3 -74.87 -55.49 -12.27
CA PRO A 3 -74.39 -54.26 -12.87
C PRO A 3 -72.90 -54.41 -13.24
N ALA A 4 -72.57 -53.88 -14.40
CA ALA A 4 -71.23 -53.90 -14.98
C ALA A 4 -70.27 -52.82 -14.33
N PRO A 5 -68.98 -53.06 -14.25
CA PRO A 5 -68.03 -52.11 -13.74
C PRO A 5 -67.68 -51.01 -14.76
N ILE A 6 -67.81 -49.77 -14.34
CA ILE A 6 -67.36 -48.62 -15.10
C ILE A 6 -65.80 -48.47 -14.97
N ALA A 7 -65.11 -48.72 -16.04
CA ALA A 7 -63.69 -48.47 -16.15
C ALA A 7 -63.45 -46.98 -16.29
N GLY A 8 -63.06 -46.32 -15.19
CA GLY A 8 -62.54 -44.94 -15.19
C GLY A 8 -61.11 -44.91 -15.65
N GLY A 9 -60.91 -44.67 -16.94
CA GLY A 9 -59.57 -44.44 -17.48
C GLY A 9 -59.06 -43.07 -16.99
N ALA A 10 -58.02 -43.07 -16.18
CA ALA A 10 -57.32 -41.84 -15.79
C ALA A 10 -56.59 -41.26 -17.03
N PRO A 11 -56.64 -39.95 -17.23
CA PRO A 11 -55.95 -39.34 -18.36
C PRO A 11 -54.45 -39.47 -18.16
N ASN A 12 -53.78 -40.05 -19.15
CA ASN A 12 -52.35 -40.19 -19.23
C ASN A 12 -51.74 -38.81 -19.53
N VAL A 13 -51.33 -38.10 -18.49
CA VAL A 13 -50.66 -36.83 -18.62
C VAL A 13 -49.22 -37.10 -19.06
N PRO A 14 -48.77 -36.65 -20.25
CA PRO A 14 -47.40 -36.83 -20.66
C PRO A 14 -46.48 -36.03 -19.74
N ARG A 15 -45.67 -36.76 -18.97
CA ARG A 15 -44.58 -36.14 -18.20
C ARG A 15 -43.66 -35.46 -19.17
N ARG A 16 -43.73 -34.12 -19.26
CA ARG A 16 -42.74 -33.31 -19.94
C ARG A 16 -41.36 -33.69 -19.38
N ARG A 17 -40.59 -34.42 -20.16
CA ARG A 17 -39.14 -34.51 -19.94
C ARG A 17 -38.63 -33.08 -19.89
N ARG A 18 -38.19 -32.64 -18.74
CA ARG A 18 -37.34 -31.45 -18.65
C ARG A 18 -36.07 -31.78 -19.38
N ASP A 19 -35.98 -31.33 -20.61
CA ASP A 19 -34.73 -31.31 -21.32
C ASP A 19 -33.75 -30.53 -20.45
N ARG A 20 -32.86 -31.27 -19.79
CA ARG A 20 -31.70 -30.66 -19.12
C ARG A 20 -30.85 -30.13 -20.24
N VAL A 21 -30.95 -28.81 -20.48
CA VAL A 21 -30.02 -28.10 -21.34
C VAL A 21 -28.65 -28.36 -20.74
N PRO A 22 -27.73 -29.04 -21.45
CA PRO A 22 -26.38 -29.18 -20.96
C PRO A 22 -25.79 -27.78 -20.89
N LEU A 23 -25.59 -27.29 -19.68
CA LEU A 23 -24.78 -26.10 -19.46
C LEU A 23 -23.34 -26.49 -19.85
N ASN A 24 -23.00 -26.29 -21.10
CA ASN A 24 -21.60 -26.35 -21.53
C ASN A 24 -20.89 -25.19 -20.85
N ALA A 25 -20.48 -25.41 -19.61
CA ALA A 25 -19.55 -24.56 -18.90
C ALA A 25 -18.13 -24.85 -19.41
N GLU A 26 -17.94 -24.77 -20.72
CA GLU A 26 -16.59 -24.75 -21.28
C GLU A 26 -15.98 -23.42 -20.87
N ILE A 27 -15.07 -23.48 -19.90
CA ILE A 27 -14.27 -22.32 -19.54
C ILE A 27 -13.51 -21.92 -20.80
N ASN A 28 -13.83 -20.76 -21.34
CA ASN A 28 -13.10 -20.24 -22.49
C ASN A 28 -11.67 -19.90 -22.04
N VAL A 29 -10.76 -20.82 -22.28
CA VAL A 29 -9.34 -20.72 -21.87
C VAL A 29 -8.71 -19.44 -22.44
N VAL A 30 -9.15 -18.99 -23.62
CA VAL A 30 -8.65 -17.76 -24.23
C VAL A 30 -9.01 -16.53 -23.39
N ASN A 31 -10.23 -16.45 -22.87
CA ASN A 31 -10.62 -15.36 -21.97
C ASN A 31 -9.88 -15.41 -20.63
N LEU A 32 -9.61 -16.63 -20.15
CA LEU A 32 -8.83 -16.81 -18.92
C LEU A 32 -7.38 -16.34 -19.10
N ILE A 33 -6.76 -16.69 -20.23
CA ILE A 33 -5.39 -16.27 -20.56
C ILE A 33 -5.33 -14.74 -20.69
N ASP A 34 -6.31 -14.10 -21.30
CA ASP A 34 -6.36 -12.65 -21.46
C ASP A 34 -6.39 -11.95 -20.10
N VAL A 35 -7.25 -12.40 -19.19
CA VAL A 35 -7.30 -11.86 -17.81
C VAL A 35 -5.97 -12.08 -17.08
N MET A 36 -5.33 -13.26 -17.24
CA MET A 36 -4.04 -13.52 -16.63
C MET A 36 -2.93 -12.63 -17.20
N LEU A 37 -2.92 -12.41 -18.51
CA LEU A 37 -1.97 -11.48 -19.14
C LEU A 37 -2.20 -10.03 -18.70
N LEU A 38 -3.45 -9.59 -18.61
CA LEU A 38 -3.79 -8.27 -18.08
C LEU A 38 -3.30 -8.09 -16.64
N LEU A 39 -3.54 -9.07 -15.77
CA LEU A 39 -3.05 -9.04 -14.40
C LEU A 39 -1.52 -9.01 -14.36
N LEU A 40 -0.84 -9.82 -15.19
CA LEU A 40 0.61 -9.82 -15.28
C LEU A 40 1.16 -8.44 -15.67
N VAL A 41 0.57 -7.80 -16.68
CA VAL A 41 0.98 -6.46 -17.13
C VAL A 41 0.73 -5.41 -16.04
N ILE A 42 -0.41 -5.47 -15.36
CA ILE A 42 -0.72 -4.57 -14.25
C ILE A 42 0.32 -4.74 -13.14
N PHE A 43 0.63 -5.97 -12.71
CA PHE A 43 1.67 -6.22 -11.71
C PHE A 43 3.05 -5.74 -12.16
N MET A 44 3.39 -5.91 -13.44
CA MET A 44 4.67 -5.45 -13.99
C MET A 44 4.79 -3.93 -13.94
N ILE A 45 3.70 -3.18 -14.18
CA ILE A 45 3.69 -1.72 -14.12
C ILE A 45 3.61 -1.21 -12.68
N THR A 46 2.87 -1.88 -11.81
CA THR A 46 2.66 -1.44 -10.42
C THR A 46 3.81 -1.84 -9.49
N ALA A 47 4.52 -2.92 -9.76
CA ALA A 47 5.64 -3.39 -8.95
C ALA A 47 6.74 -2.33 -8.72
N PRO A 48 7.23 -1.60 -9.75
CA PRO A 48 8.20 -0.54 -9.52
C PRO A 48 7.63 0.67 -8.79
N MET A 49 6.33 0.91 -8.83
CA MET A 49 5.68 2.01 -8.10
C MET A 49 5.58 1.75 -6.60
N MET A 50 5.58 0.50 -6.17
CA MET A 50 5.60 0.13 -4.75
C MET A 50 7.00 0.24 -4.13
N GLN A 51 8.05 0.36 -4.94
CA GLN A 51 9.44 0.55 -4.50
C GLN A 51 9.83 2.03 -4.38
N GLY A 52 8.87 2.94 -4.19
CA GLY A 52 9.10 4.37 -4.03
C GLY A 52 9.87 4.75 -2.74
N GLY A 53 10.44 3.79 -2.04
CA GLY A 53 11.40 4.01 -0.97
C GLY A 53 12.80 4.29 -1.55
N VAL A 54 13.42 5.35 -1.09
CA VAL A 54 14.86 5.55 -1.32
C VAL A 54 15.62 4.63 -0.37
N ASP A 55 16.50 3.78 -0.91
CA ASP A 55 17.41 2.99 -0.09
C ASP A 55 18.38 3.93 0.63
N ILE A 56 18.22 4.05 1.93
CA ILE A 56 19.15 4.78 2.80
C ILE A 56 19.71 3.83 3.84
N ALA A 57 21.02 3.86 4.03
CA ALA A 57 21.67 3.17 5.13
C ALA A 57 21.42 3.98 6.42
N LEU A 58 20.55 3.49 7.30
CA LEU A 58 20.28 4.14 8.58
C LEU A 58 21.44 3.94 9.56
N PRO A 59 21.75 4.93 10.39
CA PRO A 59 22.68 4.74 11.48
C PRO A 59 22.12 3.72 12.48
N LYS A 60 22.97 2.80 12.93
CA LYS A 60 22.63 1.83 13.96
C LYS A 60 22.63 2.51 15.33
N ALA A 61 21.60 2.26 16.12
CA ALA A 61 21.51 2.73 17.50
C ALA A 61 20.78 1.72 18.36
N GLU A 62 21.10 1.66 19.64
CA GLU A 62 20.40 0.86 20.66
C GLU A 62 18.99 1.42 20.97
N ALA A 63 18.26 1.85 19.96
CA ALA A 63 16.92 2.37 20.12
C ALA A 63 15.88 1.35 19.61
N ARG A 64 14.76 1.25 20.31
CA ARG A 64 13.62 0.47 19.79
C ARG A 64 13.20 1.05 18.45
N PRO A 65 12.97 0.21 17.41
CA PRO A 65 12.47 0.69 16.14
C PRO A 65 11.18 1.47 16.38
N LEU A 66 11.20 2.77 16.11
CA LEU A 66 9.99 3.55 16.07
C LEU A 66 9.27 3.18 14.77
N GLU A 67 8.32 2.27 14.86
CA GLU A 67 7.36 2.10 13.78
C GLU A 67 6.63 3.42 13.61
N SER A 68 6.87 4.10 12.51
CA SER A 68 6.19 5.34 12.15
C SER A 68 4.72 5.05 11.79
N LYS A 69 3.91 4.73 12.79
CA LYS A 69 2.47 4.48 12.61
C LYS A 69 1.78 5.80 12.27
N GLY A 70 1.82 6.18 11.01
CA GLY A 70 0.99 7.25 10.46
C GLY A 70 1.51 8.68 10.61
N GLY A 71 2.76 8.90 11.04
CA GLY A 71 3.35 10.25 11.15
C GLY A 71 4.01 10.78 9.88
N LEU A 72 4.34 12.07 9.88
CA LEU A 72 5.08 12.71 8.79
C LEU A 72 6.55 12.27 8.82
N VAL A 73 6.99 11.56 7.81
CA VAL A 73 8.38 11.11 7.68
C VAL A 73 9.15 12.06 6.76
N VAL A 74 10.21 12.64 7.29
CA VAL A 74 11.19 13.43 6.52
C VAL A 74 12.43 12.59 6.34
N THR A 75 12.81 12.32 5.11
CA THR A 75 13.98 11.51 4.77
C THR A 75 15.08 12.38 4.16
N VAL A 76 16.30 12.25 4.65
CA VAL A 76 17.49 12.91 4.09
C VAL A 76 18.37 11.85 3.44
N THR A 77 18.53 11.95 2.13
CA THR A 77 19.32 11.00 1.35
C THR A 77 20.82 11.33 1.42
N ARG A 78 21.65 10.37 1.06
CA ARG A 78 23.10 10.53 0.94
C ARG A 78 23.49 11.68 0.00
N ALA A 79 22.69 11.95 -1.04
CA ALA A 79 22.92 13.04 -1.99
C ALA A 79 22.57 14.42 -1.41
N GLY A 80 22.01 14.49 -0.19
CA GLY A 80 21.58 15.74 0.43
C GLY A 80 20.20 16.20 -0.02
N GLU A 81 19.45 15.36 -0.70
CA GLU A 81 18.06 15.61 -1.05
C GLU A 81 17.15 15.34 0.14
N ILE A 82 16.09 16.12 0.28
CA ILE A 82 15.09 15.97 1.34
C ILE A 82 13.80 15.44 0.71
N LEU A 83 13.28 14.33 1.25
CA LEU A 83 11.98 13.80 0.86
C LEU A 83 11.02 13.98 2.02
N VAL A 84 9.82 14.47 1.72
CA VAL A 84 8.70 14.52 2.66
C VAL A 84 7.60 13.62 2.11
N GLY A 85 7.41 12.47 2.73
CA GLY A 85 6.67 11.38 2.09
C GLY A 85 7.38 10.98 0.78
N ASP A 86 6.67 11.10 -0.35
CA ASP A 86 7.19 10.77 -1.68
C ASP A 86 7.68 11.99 -2.48
N THR A 87 7.59 13.19 -1.90
CA THR A 87 7.95 14.42 -2.60
C THR A 87 9.39 14.82 -2.31
N ARG A 88 10.21 14.89 -3.36
CA ARG A 88 11.59 15.40 -3.27
C ARG A 88 11.60 16.92 -3.29
N MET A 89 12.43 17.50 -2.46
CA MET A 89 12.61 18.94 -2.39
C MET A 89 14.03 19.31 -1.96
N SER A 90 14.46 20.50 -2.34
CA SER A 90 15.68 21.10 -1.83
C SER A 90 15.48 21.62 -0.40
N LEU A 91 16.57 21.93 0.30
CA LEU A 91 16.52 22.53 1.63
C LEU A 91 15.77 23.86 1.63
N ALA A 92 15.85 24.65 0.58
CA ALA A 92 15.16 25.92 0.44
C ALA A 92 13.65 25.73 0.32
N GLU A 93 13.21 24.80 -0.51
CA GLU A 93 11.81 24.43 -0.69
C GLU A 93 11.25 23.81 0.58
N PHE A 94 12.02 22.92 1.24
CA PHE A 94 11.65 22.34 2.52
C PHE A 94 11.41 23.42 3.58
N ARG A 95 12.31 24.41 3.68
CA ARG A 95 12.17 25.54 4.62
C ARG A 95 10.92 26.35 4.37
N ALA A 96 10.55 26.56 3.11
CA ALA A 96 9.36 27.32 2.73
C ALA A 96 8.04 26.52 2.98
N ALA A 97 8.04 25.23 2.66
CA ALA A 97 6.81 24.41 2.65
C ALA A 97 6.54 23.69 3.98
N PHE A 98 7.58 23.39 4.77
CA PHE A 98 7.44 22.47 5.91
C PHE A 98 6.48 22.98 7.00
N ARG A 99 6.40 24.29 7.22
CA ARG A 99 5.47 24.86 8.21
C ARG A 99 4.00 24.52 7.89
N ALA A 100 3.63 24.59 6.60
CA ALA A 100 2.28 24.24 6.15
C ALA A 100 2.01 22.73 6.26
N LEU A 101 3.00 21.91 5.92
CA LEU A 101 2.92 20.45 6.01
C LEU A 101 2.81 19.97 7.47
N ALA A 102 3.63 20.53 8.36
CA ALA A 102 3.61 20.20 9.78
C ALA A 102 2.27 20.58 10.45
N ALA A 103 1.66 21.70 10.07
CA ALA A 103 0.37 22.11 10.59
C ALA A 103 -0.76 21.14 10.26
N GLN A 104 -0.69 20.46 9.11
CA GLN A 104 -1.70 19.48 8.68
C GLN A 104 -1.56 18.14 9.40
N GLN A 105 -0.35 17.73 9.78
CA GLN A 105 -0.04 16.39 10.29
C GLN A 105 0.50 16.35 11.73
N SER A 106 0.49 17.46 12.43
CA SER A 106 1.06 17.60 13.78
C SER A 106 0.49 16.65 14.86
N ARG A 107 -0.65 16.03 14.60
CA ARG A 107 -1.30 15.09 15.54
C ARG A 107 -0.70 13.69 15.56
N GLN A 108 0.06 13.30 14.53
CA GLN A 108 0.55 11.94 14.33
C GLN A 108 2.06 11.77 14.58
N GLY A 109 2.74 12.84 14.97
CA GLY A 109 4.18 12.87 15.17
C GLY A 109 4.96 13.14 13.87
N VAL A 110 6.18 13.62 14.05
CA VAL A 110 7.11 13.87 12.93
C VAL A 110 8.37 13.05 13.14
N TYR A 111 8.80 12.38 12.11
CA TYR A 111 9.94 11.48 12.15
C TYR A 111 10.99 11.92 11.14
N LEU A 112 12.25 11.89 11.55
CA LEU A 112 13.39 12.15 10.68
C LEU A 112 14.16 10.85 10.44
N ARG A 113 14.37 10.55 9.18
CA ARG A 113 15.19 9.45 8.70
C ARG A 113 16.37 10.03 7.91
N ALA A 114 17.58 9.77 8.30
CA ALA A 114 18.77 10.26 7.59
C ALA A 114 19.70 9.09 7.26
N ASP A 115 20.28 9.12 6.06
CA ASP A 115 21.33 8.16 5.68
C ASP A 115 22.55 8.34 6.59
N SER A 116 23.20 7.24 6.98
CA SER A 116 24.39 7.25 7.87
C SER A 116 25.58 8.02 7.32
N ASN A 117 25.63 8.22 6.02
CA ASN A 117 26.69 8.93 5.32
C ASN A 117 26.35 10.41 5.06
N VAL A 118 25.19 10.87 5.51
CA VAL A 118 24.81 12.29 5.38
C VAL A 118 25.67 13.14 6.31
N GLY A 119 26.13 14.27 5.81
CA GLY A 119 26.84 15.24 6.65
C GLY A 119 25.98 15.73 7.81
N TYR A 120 26.49 15.64 9.03
CA TYR A 120 25.80 16.07 10.25
C TYR A 120 25.22 17.48 10.16
N GLY A 121 25.92 18.40 9.48
CA GLY A 121 25.47 19.79 9.29
C GLY A 121 24.13 19.89 8.59
N LEU A 122 23.86 19.06 7.58
CA LEU A 122 22.58 19.04 6.87
C LEU A 122 21.45 18.53 7.77
N VAL A 123 21.71 17.48 8.53
CA VAL A 123 20.75 16.92 9.48
C VAL A 123 20.33 17.98 10.52
N VAL A 124 21.31 18.71 11.05
CA VAL A 124 21.06 19.81 12.02
C VAL A 124 20.24 20.93 11.38
N GLN A 125 20.53 21.29 10.11
CA GLN A 125 19.75 22.31 9.41
C GLN A 125 18.29 21.88 9.20
N VAL A 126 18.04 20.62 8.84
CA VAL A 126 16.70 20.06 8.70
C VAL A 126 15.97 20.08 10.05
N LEU A 127 16.61 19.63 11.12
CA LEU A 127 16.05 19.68 12.48
C LEU A 127 15.73 21.12 12.91
N ALA A 128 16.60 22.10 12.59
CA ALA A 128 16.35 23.51 12.90
C ALA A 128 15.10 24.04 12.20
N VAL A 129 14.90 23.67 10.92
CA VAL A 129 13.71 24.03 10.15
C VAL A 129 12.45 23.41 10.79
N MET A 130 12.52 22.13 11.18
CA MET A 130 11.42 21.44 11.84
C MET A 130 11.02 22.10 13.16
N ARG A 131 12.00 22.45 13.99
CA ARG A 131 11.76 23.18 15.24
C ARG A 131 11.18 24.59 15.01
N ALA A 132 11.70 25.31 14.02
CA ALA A 132 11.18 26.63 13.65
C ALA A 132 9.74 26.60 13.16
N ALA A 133 9.29 25.46 12.62
CA ALA A 133 7.91 25.21 12.22
C ALA A 133 6.97 24.84 13.39
N GLY A 134 7.50 24.72 14.62
CA GLY A 134 6.71 24.43 15.82
C GLY A 134 6.65 22.94 16.19
N VAL A 135 7.48 22.09 15.53
CA VAL A 135 7.57 20.66 15.90
C VAL A 135 8.45 20.56 17.14
N GLY A 136 7.85 20.23 18.29
CA GLY A 136 8.55 20.08 19.58
C GLY A 136 9.38 18.79 19.64
N ASP A 137 8.74 17.68 19.28
CA ASP A 137 9.34 16.36 19.36
C ASP A 137 9.50 15.77 17.95
N VAL A 138 10.73 15.42 17.60
CA VAL A 138 11.07 14.74 16.35
C VAL A 138 11.60 13.34 16.67
N GLY A 139 10.92 12.32 16.19
CA GLY A 139 11.40 10.95 16.30
C GLY A 139 12.52 10.68 15.30
N LEU A 140 13.66 10.17 15.76
CA LEU A 140 14.72 9.71 14.86
C LEU A 140 14.51 8.24 14.51
N VAL A 141 14.45 7.92 13.22
CA VAL A 141 14.33 6.55 12.74
C VAL A 141 15.74 6.00 12.52
N THR A 142 16.07 4.94 13.26
CA THR A 142 17.38 4.25 13.19
C THR A 142 17.15 2.77 12.99
N GLU A 143 18.17 2.06 12.50
CA GLU A 143 18.19 0.59 12.55
C GLU A 143 18.65 0.12 13.92
N PRO A 144 18.05 -0.96 14.49
CA PRO A 144 18.55 -1.55 15.72
C PRO A 144 19.96 -2.13 15.49
N GLU A 145 20.85 -1.87 16.44
CA GLU A 145 22.16 -2.52 16.45
C GLU A 145 22.01 -3.97 16.90
N ASP A 146 22.53 -4.92 16.11
CA ASP A 146 22.66 -6.31 16.54
C ASP A 146 23.72 -6.40 17.63
N VAL A 147 23.29 -6.33 18.87
CA VAL A 147 24.16 -6.60 20.03
C VAL A 147 24.46 -8.10 20.03
N ARG A 148 25.66 -8.46 19.60
CA ARG A 148 26.21 -9.82 19.73
C ARG A 148 26.77 -10.03 21.11
#